data_054d4f498923854057fc4057c62b529e
#
_entry.id   054d4f498923854057fc4057c62b529e
#
_cell.length_a   1.000
_cell.length_b   1.000
_cell.length_c   1.000
_cell.angle_alpha   90.00
_cell.angle_beta   90.00
_cell.angle_gamma   90.00
#
_symmetry.space_group_name_H-M   'P 1'
#
loop_
_entity.id
_entity.type
_entity.pdbx_description
1 polymer ?
#
loop_
_entity_poly.entity_id
_entity_poly.type
_entity_poly.pdbx_seq_one_letter_code
_entity_poly.pdbx_strand_id
1 'polypeptide(L)'
;MPGVPVDALTRVNLCFWKSGQTKIQGLSIDIVNRDFTLGWPSLSDSVISLFKDEYRLPLIAPEIAAPMAAFAEHFFPLLILLGLATRLSALALLGMTLTIQLFVYPDAYPTHGTWAAVLLYLMLYGPGKLSLDHWLVRRWPVLAGQ
;
A
#
# COMPACT_ATOMS: atom_id res chain seq x y z
N MET A 1 8.00 19.36 14.88
CA MET A 1 7.08 19.38 13.72
C MET A 1 5.95 18.41 14.03
N PRO A 2 4.70 18.80 13.86
CA PRO A 2 3.59 17.86 14.02
C PRO A 2 3.73 16.77 12.96
N GLY A 3 3.82 15.52 13.41
CA GLY A 3 3.80 14.35 12.52
C GLY A 3 2.42 14.16 11.87
N VAL A 4 2.32 13.34 10.81
CA VAL A 4 1.00 12.85 10.36
C VAL A 4 0.28 12.28 11.58
N PRO A 5 -0.98 12.64 11.79
CA PRO A 5 -1.78 11.96 12.79
C PRO A 5 -1.69 10.45 12.57
N VAL A 6 -1.30 9.72 13.60
CA VAL A 6 -1.09 8.26 13.54
C VAL A 6 -2.33 7.54 13.02
N ASP A 7 -3.51 8.08 13.34
CA ASP A 7 -4.79 7.58 12.85
C ASP A 7 -4.97 7.72 11.33
N ALA A 8 -4.54 8.83 10.72
CA ALA A 8 -4.61 9.01 9.27
C ALA A 8 -3.70 8.02 8.53
N LEU A 9 -2.47 7.87 9.02
CA LEU A 9 -1.52 6.89 8.48
C LEU A 9 -2.06 5.45 8.61
N THR A 10 -2.56 5.12 9.79
CA THR A 10 -3.13 3.79 10.05
C THR A 10 -4.33 3.52 9.15
N ARG A 11 -5.22 4.48 8.95
CA ARG A 11 -6.39 4.33 8.05
C ARG A 11 -5.96 4.07 6.60
N VAL A 12 -5.03 4.87 6.07
CA VAL A 12 -4.54 4.68 4.69
C VAL A 12 -3.89 3.31 4.54
N ASN A 13 -3.06 2.92 5.50
CA ASN A 13 -2.36 1.63 5.49
C ASN A 13 -3.35 0.45 5.55
N LEU A 14 -4.36 0.53 6.41
CA LEU A 14 -5.42 -0.48 6.53
C LEU A 14 -6.31 -0.55 5.28
N CYS A 15 -6.56 0.57 4.60
CA CYS A 15 -7.31 0.57 3.34
C CYS A 15 -6.58 -0.25 2.26
N PHE A 16 -5.28 -0.02 2.06
CA PHE A 16 -4.49 -0.79 1.11
C PHE A 16 -4.42 -2.27 1.51
N TRP A 17 -4.16 -2.57 2.79
CA TRP A 17 -4.15 -3.94 3.28
C TRP A 17 -5.47 -4.65 3.01
N LYS A 18 -6.61 -4.03 3.38
CA LYS A 18 -7.94 -4.59 3.16
C LYS A 18 -8.25 -4.78 1.68
N SER A 19 -7.85 -3.83 0.83
CA SER A 19 -7.96 -3.97 -0.63
C SER A 19 -7.15 -5.16 -1.14
N GLY A 20 -5.93 -5.36 -0.66
CA GLY A 20 -5.11 -6.53 -0.98
C GLY A 20 -5.79 -7.84 -0.58
N GLN A 21 -6.38 -7.89 0.62
CA GLN A 21 -7.08 -9.08 1.12
C GLN A 21 -8.26 -9.50 0.23
N THR A 22 -8.89 -8.59 -0.49
CA THR A 22 -9.95 -8.95 -1.45
C THR A 22 -9.43 -9.62 -2.72
N LYS A 23 -8.13 -9.52 -2.98
CA LYS A 23 -7.48 -10.04 -4.20
C LYS A 23 -6.85 -11.42 -4.01
N ILE A 24 -6.74 -11.88 -2.77
CA ILE A 24 -6.17 -13.19 -2.45
C ILE A 24 -7.19 -14.08 -1.74
N GLN A 25 -6.97 -15.37 -1.83
CA GLN A 25 -7.68 -16.41 -1.09
C GLN A 25 -6.67 -17.31 -0.37
N GLY A 26 -7.13 -18.03 0.66
CA GLY A 26 -6.28 -18.91 1.47
C GLY A 26 -5.57 -18.21 2.63
N LEU A 27 -5.34 -16.90 2.56
CA LEU A 27 -4.80 -16.09 3.65
C LEU A 27 -5.74 -14.91 3.91
N SER A 28 -6.39 -14.88 5.07
CA SER A 28 -7.20 -13.75 5.51
C SER A 28 -6.74 -13.29 6.89
N ILE A 29 -6.46 -12.01 7.02
CA ILE A 29 -6.13 -11.36 8.29
C ILE A 29 -7.00 -10.10 8.41
N ASP A 30 -8.23 -10.28 8.89
CA ASP A 30 -9.14 -9.19 9.20
C ASP A 30 -9.20 -8.95 10.71
N ILE A 31 -8.44 -7.95 11.15
CA ILE A 31 -8.35 -7.57 12.57
C ILE A 31 -9.66 -6.97 13.06
N VAL A 32 -10.43 -6.34 12.17
CA VAL A 32 -11.69 -5.65 12.51
C VAL A 32 -12.78 -6.67 12.81
N ASN A 33 -12.93 -7.67 11.93
CA ASN A 33 -13.94 -8.72 12.08
C ASN A 33 -13.42 -9.93 12.87
N ARG A 34 -12.14 -9.93 13.28
CA ARG A 34 -11.45 -11.03 13.96
C ARG A 34 -11.50 -12.34 13.18
N ASP A 35 -11.43 -12.23 11.86
CA ASP A 35 -11.37 -13.37 10.96
C ASP A 35 -9.92 -13.65 10.54
N PHE A 36 -9.44 -14.85 10.87
CA PHE A 36 -8.06 -15.26 10.64
C PHE A 36 -8.05 -16.61 9.94
N THR A 37 -7.76 -16.62 8.67
CA THR A 37 -7.50 -17.84 7.90
C THR A 37 -6.02 -17.88 7.53
N LEU A 38 -5.30 -18.87 8.02
CA LEU A 38 -3.88 -19.05 7.78
C LEU A 38 -3.69 -20.24 6.81
N GLY A 39 -3.70 -19.94 5.53
CA GLY A 39 -3.40 -20.88 4.46
C GLY A 39 -2.37 -20.30 3.50
N TRP A 40 -2.07 -21.02 2.44
CA TRP A 40 -1.16 -20.52 1.40
C TRP A 40 -1.88 -19.50 0.52
N PRO A 41 -1.36 -18.27 0.38
CA PRO A 41 -2.03 -17.25 -0.40
C PRO A 41 -1.98 -17.58 -1.89
N SER A 42 -3.12 -17.49 -2.54
CA SER A 42 -3.26 -17.55 -4.01
C SER A 42 -4.15 -16.42 -4.50
N LEU A 43 -4.04 -16.04 -5.77
CA LEU A 43 -4.94 -15.06 -6.34
C LEU A 43 -6.37 -15.59 -6.33
N SER A 44 -7.33 -14.70 -6.01
CA SER A 44 -8.76 -15.03 -6.15
C SER A 44 -9.14 -15.16 -7.62
N ASP A 45 -9.96 -16.13 -7.95
CA ASP A 45 -10.39 -16.42 -9.32
C ASP A 45 -11.08 -15.22 -10.00
N SER A 46 -11.73 -14.37 -9.22
CA SER A 46 -12.44 -13.18 -9.70
C SER A 46 -11.53 -11.98 -9.99
N VAL A 47 -10.28 -11.97 -9.52
CA VAL A 47 -9.41 -10.78 -9.60
C VAL A 47 -8.97 -10.49 -11.03
N ILE A 48 -8.64 -11.50 -11.82
CA ILE A 48 -8.24 -11.30 -13.22
C ILE A 48 -9.40 -10.73 -14.04
N SER A 49 -10.63 -11.25 -13.83
CA SER A 49 -11.83 -10.70 -14.48
C SER A 49 -12.12 -9.27 -14.04
N LEU A 50 -11.94 -8.94 -12.75
CA LEU A 50 -12.04 -7.57 -12.25
C LEU A 50 -11.09 -6.61 -12.99
N PHE A 51 -9.82 -6.99 -13.15
CA PHE A 51 -8.84 -6.19 -13.87
C PHE A 51 -9.13 -6.09 -15.37
N LYS A 52 -9.70 -7.14 -15.97
CA LYS A 52 -10.06 -7.18 -17.37
C LYS A 52 -11.33 -6.39 -17.71
N ASP A 53 -12.35 -6.51 -16.88
CA ASP A 53 -13.70 -6.03 -17.21
C ASP A 53 -13.99 -4.66 -16.59
N GLU A 54 -13.44 -4.38 -15.39
CA GLU A 54 -13.69 -3.14 -14.66
C GLU A 54 -12.50 -2.17 -14.73
N TYR A 55 -11.28 -2.61 -14.34
CA TYR A 55 -10.14 -1.71 -14.23
C TYR A 55 -9.55 -1.31 -15.59
N ARG A 56 -9.52 -2.22 -16.56
CA ARG A 56 -9.13 -1.97 -17.97
C ARG A 56 -7.90 -1.09 -18.14
N LEU A 57 -6.82 -1.42 -17.41
CA LEU A 57 -5.60 -0.63 -17.48
C LEU A 57 -5.01 -0.63 -18.89
N PRO A 58 -4.70 0.54 -19.46
CA PRO A 58 -4.34 0.63 -20.88
C PRO A 58 -2.94 0.09 -21.23
N LEU A 59 -2.05 -0.01 -20.23
CA LEU A 59 -0.62 -0.31 -20.46
C LEU A 59 -0.17 -1.68 -19.93
N ILE A 60 -0.96 -2.30 -19.06
CA ILE A 60 -0.55 -3.53 -18.36
C ILE A 60 -1.66 -4.58 -18.51
N ALA A 61 -1.27 -5.76 -18.99
CA ALA A 61 -2.21 -6.88 -19.12
C ALA A 61 -2.78 -7.28 -17.74
N PRO A 62 -4.08 -7.65 -17.66
CA PRO A 62 -4.74 -8.03 -16.40
C PRO A 62 -4.01 -9.13 -15.62
N GLU A 63 -3.44 -10.10 -16.34
CA GLU A 63 -2.70 -11.24 -15.79
C GLU A 63 -1.40 -10.82 -15.07
N ILE A 64 -0.89 -9.64 -15.39
CA ILE A 64 0.30 -9.05 -14.76
C ILE A 64 -0.14 -8.03 -13.70
N ALA A 65 -1.11 -7.17 -14.04
CA ALA A 65 -1.57 -6.11 -13.15
C ALA A 65 -2.19 -6.64 -11.86
N ALA A 66 -3.00 -7.71 -11.95
CA ALA A 66 -3.69 -8.29 -10.80
C ALA A 66 -2.72 -8.83 -9.72
N PRO A 67 -1.74 -9.71 -10.04
CA PRO A 67 -0.78 -10.18 -9.04
C PRO A 67 0.14 -9.06 -8.54
N MET A 68 0.53 -8.12 -9.39
CA MET A 68 1.32 -6.96 -8.96
C MET A 68 0.56 -6.10 -7.93
N ALA A 69 -0.71 -5.82 -8.17
CA ALA A 69 -1.54 -5.06 -7.23
C ALA A 69 -1.73 -5.83 -5.92
N ALA A 70 -2.07 -7.11 -5.98
CA ALA A 70 -2.21 -7.94 -4.80
C ALA A 70 -0.92 -7.96 -3.95
N PHE A 71 0.23 -8.14 -4.58
CA PHE A 71 1.52 -8.08 -3.91
C PHE A 71 1.78 -6.70 -3.30
N ALA A 72 1.62 -5.64 -4.07
CA ALA A 72 1.94 -4.29 -3.64
C ALA A 72 1.06 -3.82 -2.46
N GLU A 73 -0.22 -4.18 -2.48
CA GLU A 73 -1.19 -3.84 -1.43
C GLU A 73 -0.97 -4.60 -0.11
N HIS A 74 -0.17 -5.66 -0.11
CA HIS A 74 0.27 -6.34 1.11
C HIS A 74 1.68 -5.91 1.53
N PHE A 75 2.60 -5.90 0.58
CA PHE A 75 4.01 -5.71 0.85
C PHE A 75 4.33 -4.28 1.34
N PHE A 76 3.90 -3.25 0.59
CA PHE A 76 4.21 -1.88 0.96
C PHE A 76 3.52 -1.40 2.25
N PRO A 77 2.24 -1.71 2.52
CA PRO A 77 1.65 -1.41 3.81
C PRO A 77 2.38 -2.07 4.99
N LEU A 78 2.85 -3.30 4.83
CA LEU A 78 3.63 -3.98 5.85
C LEU A 78 4.97 -3.28 6.11
N LEU A 79 5.67 -2.85 5.05
CA LEU A 79 6.90 -2.07 5.18
C LEU A 79 6.66 -0.73 5.88
N ILE A 80 5.58 -0.02 5.53
CA ILE A 80 5.22 1.25 6.19
C ILE A 80 4.89 1.01 7.67
N LEU A 81 4.18 -0.06 8.00
CA LEU A 81 3.86 -0.42 9.39
C LEU A 81 5.12 -0.67 10.22
N LEU A 82 6.11 -1.34 9.64
CA LEU A 82 7.41 -1.59 10.28
C LEU A 82 8.33 -0.36 10.26
N GLY A 83 7.99 0.66 9.49
CA GLY A 83 8.86 1.82 9.27
C GLY A 83 10.13 1.46 8.53
N LEU A 84 10.06 0.53 7.57
CA LEU A 84 11.19 0.05 6.77
C LEU A 84 11.02 0.45 5.31
N ALA A 85 12.07 1.03 4.70
CA ALA A 85 12.02 1.57 3.32
C ALA A 85 10.77 2.44 3.07
N THR A 86 10.37 3.20 4.07
CA THR A 86 9.06 3.89 4.13
C THR A 86 8.87 4.87 2.98
N ARG A 87 9.91 5.61 2.60
CA ARG A 87 9.82 6.58 1.49
C ARG A 87 9.55 5.89 0.15
N LEU A 88 10.22 4.77 -0.11
CA LEU A 88 10.05 4.00 -1.33
C LEU A 88 8.65 3.34 -1.35
N SER A 89 8.22 2.78 -0.23
CA SER A 89 6.88 2.18 -0.08
C SER A 89 5.78 3.22 -0.29
N ALA A 90 5.93 4.42 0.28
CA ALA A 90 4.99 5.52 0.09
C ALA A 90 4.95 5.98 -1.38
N LEU A 91 6.11 6.06 -2.06
CA LEU A 91 6.17 6.38 -3.49
C LEU A 91 5.45 5.32 -4.34
N ALA A 92 5.65 4.05 -4.06
CA ALA A 92 5.00 2.96 -4.78
C ALA A 92 3.48 2.99 -4.62
N LEU A 93 2.97 3.16 -3.38
CA LEU A 93 1.55 3.28 -3.11
C LEU A 93 0.95 4.57 -3.68
N LEU A 94 1.70 5.66 -3.71
CA LEU A 94 1.28 6.90 -4.37
C LEU A 94 1.12 6.70 -5.88
N GLY A 95 2.07 6.04 -6.52
CA GLY A 95 1.98 5.67 -7.94
C GLY A 95 0.75 4.81 -8.23
N MET A 96 0.48 3.81 -7.38
CA MET A 96 -0.74 3.01 -7.47
C MET A 96 -2.01 3.85 -7.30
N THR A 97 -2.05 4.72 -6.29
CA THR A 97 -3.20 5.63 -6.05
C THR A 97 -3.46 6.52 -7.27
N LEU A 98 -2.41 7.07 -7.88
CA LEU A 98 -2.54 7.88 -9.10
C LEU A 98 -3.05 7.05 -10.28
N THR A 99 -2.56 5.83 -10.46
CA THR A 99 -3.04 4.93 -11.51
C THR A 99 -4.54 4.64 -11.34
N ILE A 100 -4.97 4.31 -10.12
CA ILE A 100 -6.38 4.06 -9.82
C ILE A 100 -7.22 5.33 -10.05
N GLN A 101 -6.73 6.49 -9.61
CA GLN A 101 -7.42 7.76 -9.80
C GLN A 101 -7.61 8.12 -11.26
N LEU A 102 -6.62 7.89 -12.11
CA LEU A 102 -6.67 8.31 -13.51
C LEU A 102 -7.42 7.32 -14.42
N PHE A 103 -7.34 6.03 -14.13
CA PHE A 103 -7.81 4.99 -15.06
C PHE A 103 -8.98 4.15 -14.54
N VAL A 104 -9.19 4.09 -13.23
CA VAL A 104 -10.17 3.18 -12.62
C VAL A 104 -11.33 3.95 -12.00
N TYR A 105 -11.05 4.85 -11.06
CA TYR A 105 -12.06 5.58 -10.29
C TYR A 105 -11.77 7.09 -10.28
N PRO A 106 -11.98 7.81 -11.40
CA PRO A 106 -11.66 9.25 -11.50
C PRO A 106 -12.49 10.10 -10.53
N ASP A 107 -13.69 9.65 -10.16
CA ASP A 107 -14.58 10.38 -9.24
C ASP A 107 -14.22 10.19 -7.74
N ALA A 108 -13.31 9.29 -7.42
CA ALA A 108 -12.90 9.01 -6.04
C ALA A 108 -11.81 9.98 -5.51
N TYR A 109 -11.65 11.15 -6.15
CA TYR A 109 -10.63 12.13 -5.80
C TYR A 109 -10.64 12.59 -4.33
N PRO A 110 -11.77 12.69 -3.58
CA PRO A 110 -11.69 13.08 -2.17
C PRO A 110 -10.95 12.04 -1.31
N THR A 111 -11.18 10.76 -1.60
CA THR A 111 -10.51 9.64 -0.91
C THR A 111 -9.04 9.52 -1.35
N HIS A 112 -8.81 9.46 -2.65
CA HIS A 112 -7.46 9.31 -3.21
C HIS A 112 -6.59 10.54 -2.95
N GLY A 113 -7.16 11.74 -2.91
CA GLY A 113 -6.46 12.96 -2.53
C GLY A 113 -5.99 12.93 -1.08
N THR A 114 -6.80 12.41 -0.17
CA THR A 114 -6.41 12.21 1.23
C THR A 114 -5.26 11.19 1.33
N TRP A 115 -5.36 10.07 0.61
CA TRP A 115 -4.28 9.06 0.58
C TRP A 115 -2.99 9.64 0.00
N ALA A 116 -3.10 10.37 -1.11
CA ALA A 116 -1.97 11.04 -1.75
C ALA A 116 -1.28 12.03 -0.79
N ALA A 117 -2.03 12.83 -0.04
CA ALA A 117 -1.47 13.77 0.93
C ALA A 117 -0.67 13.07 2.03
N VAL A 118 -1.20 11.97 2.60
CA VAL A 118 -0.52 11.19 3.63
C VAL A 118 0.73 10.51 3.06
N LEU A 119 0.64 9.91 1.86
CA LEU A 119 1.76 9.24 1.22
C LEU A 119 2.86 10.22 0.80
N LEU A 120 2.50 11.40 0.27
CA LEU A 120 3.45 12.47 -0.02
C LEU A 120 4.17 12.95 1.24
N TYR A 121 3.44 13.11 2.35
CA TYR A 121 4.07 13.46 3.62
C TYR A 121 5.10 12.41 4.05
N LEU A 122 4.76 11.11 3.99
CA LEU A 122 5.69 10.03 4.33
C LEU A 122 6.91 10.00 3.40
N MET A 123 6.71 10.27 2.11
CA MET A 123 7.80 10.33 1.14
C MET A 123 8.78 11.46 1.45
N LEU A 124 8.27 12.65 1.81
CA LEU A 124 9.08 13.82 2.07
C LEU A 124 9.77 13.76 3.45
N TYR A 125 9.03 13.42 4.50
CA TYR A 125 9.49 13.49 5.88
C TYR A 125 9.92 12.15 6.47
N GLY A 126 9.52 11.04 5.86
CA GLY A 126 9.84 9.68 6.32
C GLY A 126 8.99 9.24 7.52
N PRO A 127 9.31 8.07 8.10
CA PRO A 127 8.47 7.40 9.10
C PRO A 127 8.66 7.90 10.54
N GLY A 128 9.57 8.86 10.76
CA GLY A 128 9.84 9.39 12.10
C GLY A 128 10.87 8.59 12.92
N LYS A 129 11.04 8.99 14.20
CA LYS A 129 12.14 8.50 15.06
C LYS A 129 11.94 7.07 15.59
N LEU A 130 10.72 6.55 15.59
CA LEU A 130 10.39 5.22 16.12
C LEU A 130 10.38 4.11 15.04
N SER A 131 11.00 4.36 13.88
CA SER A 131 10.99 3.46 12.74
C SER A 131 12.28 2.63 12.66
N LEU A 132 12.17 1.48 11.98
CA LEU A 132 13.34 0.67 11.64
C LEU A 132 14.32 1.42 10.73
N ASP A 133 13.82 2.24 9.80
CA ASP A 133 14.65 3.10 8.94
C ASP A 133 15.55 4.02 9.79
N HIS A 134 14.98 4.64 10.83
CA HIS A 134 15.75 5.52 11.71
C HIS A 134 16.80 4.74 12.51
N TRP A 135 16.46 3.56 13.01
CA TRP A 135 17.39 2.70 13.74
C TRP A 135 18.53 2.20 12.84
N LEU A 136 18.23 1.78 11.61
CA LEU A 136 19.22 1.33 10.62
C LEU A 136 20.20 2.42 10.25
N VAL A 137 19.73 3.63 9.95
CA VAL A 137 20.59 4.77 9.61
C VAL A 137 21.51 5.13 10.78
N ARG A 138 21.04 5.05 12.01
CA ARG A 138 21.88 5.28 13.19
C ARG A 138 22.94 4.20 13.40
N ARG A 139 22.62 2.94 13.08
CA ARG A 139 23.55 1.81 13.23
C ARG A 139 24.59 1.77 12.12
N TRP A 140 24.21 2.15 10.91
CA TRP A 140 25.05 2.19 9.72
C TRP A 140 24.95 3.55 9.01
N PRO A 141 25.78 4.54 9.43
CA PRO A 141 25.73 5.90 8.85
C PRO A 141 25.94 5.96 7.33
N VAL A 142 26.59 4.94 6.76
CA VAL A 142 26.79 4.80 5.30
C VAL A 142 25.46 4.74 4.53
N LEU A 143 24.37 4.28 5.17
CA LEU A 143 23.04 4.22 4.58
C LEU A 143 22.30 5.58 4.60
N ALA A 144 22.85 6.56 5.28
CA ALA A 144 22.23 7.88 5.42
C ALA A 144 22.24 8.68 4.10
N GLY A 145 22.93 8.22 3.05
CA GLY A 145 23.04 8.88 1.74
C GLY A 145 23.24 10.39 1.87
N GLN A 146 24.34 10.90 1.43
CA GLN A 146 24.67 12.33 1.46
C GLN A 146 23.54 13.21 0.97
#